data_0edb0b50abb5b2ea659b87273efea530
#
_entry.id   0edb0b50abb5b2ea659b87273efea530
#
_cell.length_a   1.000
_cell.length_b   1.000
_cell.length_c   1.000
_cell.angle_alpha   90.00
_cell.angle_beta   90.00
_cell.angle_gamma   90.00
#
_symmetry.space_group_name_H-M   'P 1'
#
loop_
_entity.id
_entity.type
_entity.pdbx_description
1 polymer ?
#
loop_
_entity_poly.entity_id
_entity_poly.type
_entity_poly.pdbx_seq_one_letter_code
_entity_poly.pdbx_strand_id
1 'polypeptide(L)'
;MSTCAIVSFRLGGTDGVSIVAEAWAASLTELGFTIRTVAGEGPVDRLVPGLAIDAATPPTNGEVAEALADVDLVVVENLATIPLNLPAARVVSAVLAGRPAILHHHDPPWQRAHFAHITELPPTDPAWRHVCINRRTQRELAWRGIEAVTIYNGFDPDPPPGDREGTRSALGVAPDEPLLVHPVRAIERKNVPAALALAEAVEGTYWLPGGAEEGYGPILEGLLAGAACRVIHRAWTGRSDLYAAADAVLFPSTWEGFGNPPVEAALHSRQAAVGEYPVAEELRVLGFRWLPADDPAPLAAWLAAPDPAVLAHNRSVAEAHMSLAAQTESLRSLLDQAGWLP
;
A
#
# COMPACT_ATOMS: atom_id res chain seq x y z
N MET A 1 -2.77 -12.28 -28.27
CA MET A 1 -3.01 -11.45 -27.06
C MET A 1 -1.69 -11.40 -26.31
N SER A 2 -1.23 -10.21 -26.02
CA SER A 2 0.02 -10.03 -25.27
C SER A 2 -0.15 -10.46 -23.81
N THR A 3 0.84 -11.17 -23.27
CA THR A 3 0.82 -11.68 -21.90
C THR A 3 1.74 -10.84 -21.02
N CYS A 4 1.24 -10.38 -19.87
CA CYS A 4 2.04 -9.69 -18.87
C CYS A 4 2.14 -10.54 -17.59
N ALA A 5 3.36 -10.76 -17.10
CA ALA A 5 3.56 -11.40 -15.80
C ALA A 5 3.75 -10.34 -14.70
N ILE A 6 3.11 -10.54 -13.55
CA ILE A 6 3.40 -9.80 -12.32
C ILE A 6 4.20 -10.71 -11.40
N VAL A 7 5.42 -10.30 -11.06
CA VAL A 7 6.39 -11.09 -10.28
C VAL A 7 6.66 -10.43 -8.94
N SER A 8 6.54 -11.18 -7.84
CA SER A 8 6.85 -10.69 -6.50
C SER A 8 7.34 -11.81 -5.57
N PHE A 9 7.70 -11.46 -4.33
CA PHE A 9 7.98 -12.46 -3.28
C PHE A 9 6.73 -13.29 -2.96
N ARG A 10 5.59 -12.62 -2.81
CA ARG A 10 4.26 -13.17 -2.54
C ARG A 10 3.19 -12.31 -3.20
N LEU A 11 2.07 -12.92 -3.58
CA LEU A 11 0.90 -12.25 -4.16
C LEU A 11 -0.39 -12.87 -3.64
N GLY A 12 -1.51 -12.15 -3.80
CA GLY A 12 -2.84 -12.61 -3.39
C GLY A 12 -3.11 -12.53 -1.89
N GLY A 13 -2.25 -11.82 -1.13
CA GLY A 13 -2.45 -11.50 0.27
C GLY A 13 -3.15 -10.15 0.48
N THR A 14 -3.27 -9.76 1.77
CA THR A 14 -3.85 -8.47 2.18
C THR A 14 -2.79 -7.41 2.45
N ASP A 15 -1.53 -7.69 2.17
CA ASP A 15 -0.44 -6.73 2.29
C ASP A 15 -0.45 -5.69 1.17
N GLY A 16 0.23 -4.54 1.42
CA GLY A 16 0.19 -3.40 0.51
C GLY A 16 0.70 -3.70 -0.90
N VAL A 17 1.69 -4.59 -1.06
CA VAL A 17 2.24 -4.97 -2.38
C VAL A 17 1.24 -5.82 -3.14
N SER A 18 0.60 -6.80 -2.48
CA SER A 18 -0.45 -7.64 -3.09
C SER A 18 -1.63 -6.80 -3.58
N ILE A 19 -2.09 -5.82 -2.78
CA ILE A 19 -3.19 -4.92 -3.16
C ILE A 19 -2.82 -4.07 -4.38
N VAL A 20 -1.60 -3.53 -4.42
CA VAL A 20 -1.12 -2.73 -5.56
C VAL A 20 -0.98 -3.59 -6.81
N ALA A 21 -0.46 -4.82 -6.67
CA ALA A 21 -0.34 -5.76 -7.77
C ALA A 21 -1.70 -6.13 -8.38
N GLU A 22 -2.75 -6.29 -7.55
CA GLU A 22 -4.12 -6.50 -8.04
C GLU A 22 -4.65 -5.30 -8.83
N ALA A 23 -4.42 -4.07 -8.35
CA ALA A 23 -4.79 -2.86 -9.07
C ALA A 23 -4.06 -2.74 -10.41
N TRP A 24 -2.76 -3.08 -10.44
CA TRP A 24 -1.98 -3.12 -11.69
C TRP A 24 -2.48 -4.20 -12.64
N ALA A 25 -2.81 -5.39 -12.13
CA ALA A 25 -3.40 -6.47 -12.93
C ALA A 25 -4.71 -6.03 -13.59
N ALA A 26 -5.58 -5.34 -12.86
CA ALA A 26 -6.82 -4.78 -13.40
C ALA A 26 -6.56 -3.76 -14.51
N SER A 27 -5.67 -2.78 -14.27
CA SER A 27 -5.28 -1.76 -15.25
C SER A 27 -4.65 -2.37 -16.51
N LEU A 28 -3.74 -3.33 -16.37
CA LEU A 28 -3.11 -4.01 -17.50
C LEU A 28 -4.10 -4.87 -18.29
N THR A 29 -5.07 -5.49 -17.62
CA THR A 29 -6.15 -6.23 -18.27
C THR A 29 -7.02 -5.30 -19.11
N GLU A 30 -7.38 -4.13 -18.59
CA GLU A 30 -8.10 -3.08 -19.33
C GLU A 30 -7.32 -2.62 -20.57
N LEU A 31 -5.98 -2.59 -20.47
CA LEU A 31 -5.07 -2.25 -21.57
C LEU A 31 -4.88 -3.39 -22.58
N GLY A 32 -5.50 -4.56 -22.39
CA GLY A 32 -5.53 -5.67 -23.33
C GLY A 32 -4.53 -6.80 -23.07
N PHE A 33 -3.84 -6.79 -21.92
CA PHE A 33 -2.95 -7.89 -21.53
C PHE A 33 -3.72 -9.05 -20.89
N THR A 34 -3.26 -10.26 -21.15
CA THR A 34 -3.58 -11.43 -20.32
C THR A 34 -2.59 -11.46 -19.15
N ILE A 35 -3.09 -11.48 -17.92
CA ILE A 35 -2.23 -11.44 -16.73
C ILE A 35 -1.82 -12.86 -16.31
N ARG A 36 -0.56 -12.98 -15.87
CA ARG A 36 0.01 -14.13 -15.18
C ARG A 36 0.65 -13.69 -13.88
N THR A 37 0.34 -14.35 -12.79
CA THR A 37 0.95 -14.09 -11.48
C THR A 37 2.05 -15.11 -11.22
N VAL A 38 3.24 -14.63 -10.81
CA VAL A 38 4.40 -15.46 -10.50
C VAL A 38 4.95 -15.02 -9.15
N ALA A 39 5.01 -15.89 -8.16
CA ALA A 39 5.56 -15.54 -6.87
C ALA A 39 6.17 -16.73 -6.13
N GLY A 40 6.88 -16.44 -5.03
CA GLY A 40 7.41 -17.43 -4.11
C GLY A 40 6.32 -18.05 -3.23
N GLU A 41 5.24 -17.29 -2.97
CA GLU A 41 4.12 -17.67 -2.11
C GLU A 41 2.81 -17.07 -2.59
N GLY A 42 1.71 -17.68 -2.15
CA GLY A 42 0.36 -17.21 -2.36
C GLY A 42 -0.40 -17.96 -3.47
N PRO A 43 -1.67 -17.59 -3.69
CA PRO A 43 -2.51 -18.16 -4.74
C PRO A 43 -2.16 -17.54 -6.10
N VAL A 44 -1.13 -18.07 -6.75
CA VAL A 44 -0.58 -17.54 -8.01
C VAL A 44 -0.67 -18.57 -9.13
N ASP A 45 -0.64 -18.12 -10.40
CA ASP A 45 -0.65 -19.02 -11.56
C ASP A 45 0.61 -19.87 -11.63
N ARG A 46 1.77 -19.31 -11.23
CA ARG A 46 3.07 -19.99 -11.26
C ARG A 46 3.81 -19.77 -9.95
N LEU A 47 3.96 -20.84 -9.19
CA LEU A 47 4.72 -20.82 -7.94
C LEU A 47 6.20 -21.11 -8.22
N VAL A 48 7.08 -20.18 -7.80
CA VAL A 48 8.54 -20.32 -7.84
C VAL A 48 9.06 -20.12 -6.41
N PRO A 49 9.13 -21.18 -5.59
CA PRO A 49 9.36 -21.06 -4.13
C PRO A 49 10.63 -20.28 -3.77
N GLY A 50 11.68 -20.34 -4.61
CA GLY A 50 12.91 -19.58 -4.40
C GLY A 50 12.74 -18.04 -4.43
N LEU A 51 11.60 -17.51 -4.88
CA LEU A 51 11.27 -16.08 -4.83
C LEU A 51 10.78 -15.63 -3.44
N ALA A 52 10.33 -16.54 -2.58
CA ALA A 52 9.80 -16.20 -1.26
C ALA A 52 10.85 -15.44 -0.40
N ILE A 53 10.36 -14.65 0.54
CA ILE A 53 11.23 -13.82 1.40
C ILE A 53 12.17 -14.69 2.23
N ASP A 54 11.65 -15.79 2.75
CA ASP A 54 12.35 -16.74 3.63
C ASP A 54 12.80 -18.01 2.91
N ALA A 55 12.86 -17.97 1.56
CA ALA A 55 13.31 -19.12 0.77
C ALA A 55 14.71 -19.59 1.21
N ALA A 56 14.83 -20.88 1.51
CA ALA A 56 16.11 -21.48 1.92
C ALA A 56 17.18 -21.41 0.81
N THR A 57 16.75 -21.39 -0.45
CA THR A 57 17.61 -21.27 -1.64
C THR A 57 16.95 -20.34 -2.64
N PRO A 58 17.71 -19.47 -3.32
CA PRO A 58 17.17 -18.65 -4.40
C PRO A 58 16.72 -19.52 -5.57
N PRO A 59 15.84 -19.01 -6.45
CA PRO A 59 15.47 -19.74 -7.65
C PRO A 59 16.67 -19.85 -8.60
N THR A 60 16.65 -20.85 -9.47
CA THR A 60 17.60 -20.94 -10.59
C THR A 60 17.14 -20.07 -11.77
N ASN A 61 18.08 -19.70 -12.65
CA ASN A 61 17.73 -19.02 -13.91
C ASN A 61 16.73 -19.84 -14.75
N GLY A 62 16.85 -21.18 -14.72
CA GLY A 62 15.94 -22.07 -15.45
C GLY A 62 14.52 -22.01 -14.94
N GLU A 63 14.29 -22.05 -13.63
CA GLU A 63 12.96 -21.96 -13.03
C GLU A 63 12.28 -20.63 -13.35
N VAL A 64 13.02 -19.51 -13.23
CA VAL A 64 12.47 -18.18 -13.57
C VAL A 64 12.23 -18.05 -15.07
N ALA A 65 13.15 -18.53 -15.91
CA ALA A 65 13.00 -18.49 -17.37
C ALA A 65 11.80 -19.33 -17.83
N GLU A 66 11.58 -20.52 -17.26
CA GLU A 66 10.41 -21.35 -17.53
C GLU A 66 9.11 -20.67 -17.09
N ALA A 67 9.11 -20.07 -15.89
CA ALA A 67 7.96 -19.33 -15.37
C ALA A 67 7.60 -18.08 -16.21
N LEU A 68 8.52 -17.57 -17.04
CA LEU A 68 8.35 -16.38 -17.87
C LEU A 68 8.48 -16.67 -19.38
N ALA A 69 8.41 -17.95 -19.82
CA ALA A 69 8.73 -18.33 -21.19
C ALA A 69 7.74 -17.76 -22.23
N ASP A 70 6.45 -17.69 -21.87
CA ASP A 70 5.34 -17.23 -22.72
C ASP A 70 4.83 -15.83 -22.35
N VAL A 71 5.73 -14.96 -21.88
CA VAL A 71 5.40 -13.62 -21.37
C VAL A 71 6.10 -12.55 -22.21
N ASP A 72 5.33 -11.56 -22.67
CA ASP A 72 5.81 -10.45 -23.50
C ASP A 72 6.32 -9.27 -22.65
N LEU A 73 5.69 -9.01 -21.50
CA LEU A 73 6.02 -7.94 -20.57
C LEU A 73 6.08 -8.50 -19.14
N VAL A 74 7.03 -8.05 -18.34
CA VAL A 74 7.13 -8.42 -16.92
C VAL A 74 7.06 -7.19 -16.03
N VAL A 75 6.18 -7.21 -15.02
CA VAL A 75 6.15 -6.24 -13.92
C VAL A 75 6.76 -6.89 -12.69
N VAL A 76 7.83 -6.32 -12.17
CA VAL A 76 8.53 -6.81 -10.97
C VAL A 76 8.10 -5.95 -9.79
N GLU A 77 7.18 -6.47 -8.97
CA GLU A 77 6.61 -5.76 -7.83
C GLU A 77 7.55 -5.83 -6.62
N ASN A 78 8.21 -4.72 -6.35
CA ASN A 78 9.09 -4.47 -5.18
C ASN A 78 10.27 -5.44 -5.00
N LEU A 79 10.30 -6.58 -5.69
CA LEU A 79 11.30 -7.64 -5.52
C LEU A 79 12.72 -7.17 -5.88
N ALA A 80 12.84 -6.31 -6.88
CA ALA A 80 14.12 -5.70 -7.28
C ALA A 80 14.44 -4.40 -6.52
N THR A 81 13.72 -4.09 -5.44
CA THR A 81 13.84 -2.84 -4.69
C THR A 81 14.17 -3.08 -3.23
N ILE A 82 13.24 -3.70 -2.47
CA ILE A 82 13.45 -4.02 -1.06
C ILE A 82 14.35 -5.26 -0.94
N PRO A 83 15.42 -5.22 -0.14
CA PRO A 83 16.41 -6.28 -0.11
C PRO A 83 16.03 -7.48 0.78
N LEU A 84 14.81 -7.98 0.63
CA LEU A 84 14.31 -9.12 1.43
C LEU A 84 14.83 -10.47 0.92
N ASN A 85 15.07 -10.59 -0.40
CA ASN A 85 15.71 -11.76 -1.02
C ASN A 85 16.57 -11.29 -2.21
N LEU A 86 17.73 -10.69 -1.93
CA LEU A 86 18.65 -10.17 -2.96
C LEU A 86 19.11 -11.24 -3.97
N PRO A 87 19.42 -12.50 -3.55
CA PRO A 87 19.76 -13.52 -4.52
C PRO A 87 18.66 -13.78 -5.55
N ALA A 88 17.38 -13.83 -5.14
CA ALA A 88 16.26 -13.97 -6.06
C ALA A 88 16.13 -12.75 -7.00
N ALA A 89 16.27 -11.53 -6.47
CA ALA A 89 16.26 -10.31 -7.26
C ALA A 89 17.32 -10.32 -8.38
N ARG A 90 18.54 -10.79 -8.08
CA ARG A 90 19.62 -10.92 -9.05
C ARG A 90 19.32 -11.95 -10.13
N VAL A 91 18.73 -13.10 -9.78
CA VAL A 91 18.32 -14.14 -10.72
C VAL A 91 17.23 -13.62 -11.65
N VAL A 92 16.17 -13.00 -11.09
CA VAL A 92 15.09 -12.40 -11.91
C VAL A 92 15.66 -11.35 -12.87
N SER A 93 16.53 -10.47 -12.40
CA SER A 93 17.16 -9.44 -13.22
C SER A 93 18.01 -10.03 -14.35
N ALA A 94 18.76 -11.09 -14.06
CA ALA A 94 19.58 -11.77 -15.08
C ALA A 94 18.71 -12.42 -16.18
N VAL A 95 17.57 -13.02 -15.83
CA VAL A 95 16.63 -13.63 -16.78
C VAL A 95 15.91 -12.56 -17.61
N LEU A 96 15.68 -11.38 -17.05
CA LEU A 96 14.99 -10.27 -17.71
C LEU A 96 15.90 -9.41 -18.59
N ALA A 97 17.21 -9.58 -18.54
CA ALA A 97 18.15 -8.76 -19.32
C ALA A 97 17.76 -8.72 -20.81
N GLY A 98 17.59 -7.50 -21.36
CA GLY A 98 17.18 -7.25 -22.73
C GLY A 98 15.69 -7.54 -23.04
N ARG A 99 14.88 -7.91 -22.07
CA ARG A 99 13.43 -8.16 -22.23
C ARG A 99 12.63 -6.96 -21.70
N PRO A 100 11.46 -6.65 -22.28
CA PRO A 100 10.57 -5.62 -21.75
C PRO A 100 10.18 -5.91 -20.29
N ALA A 101 10.51 -4.99 -19.38
CA ALA A 101 10.14 -5.13 -17.97
C ALA A 101 9.90 -3.76 -17.30
N ILE A 102 8.98 -3.75 -16.35
CA ILE A 102 8.73 -2.64 -15.43
C ILE A 102 9.19 -3.07 -14.04
N LEU A 103 10.13 -2.32 -13.46
CA LEU A 103 10.53 -2.48 -12.06
C LEU A 103 9.73 -1.48 -11.22
N HIS A 104 8.77 -1.99 -10.46
CA HIS A 104 7.86 -1.19 -9.64
C HIS A 104 8.38 -1.09 -8.21
N HIS A 105 8.76 0.14 -7.81
CA HIS A 105 9.47 0.44 -6.57
C HIS A 105 8.54 0.96 -5.49
N HIS A 106 8.45 0.23 -4.37
CA HIS A 106 7.66 0.62 -3.20
C HIS A 106 8.53 1.08 -2.04
N ASP A 107 9.52 0.28 -1.65
CA ASP A 107 10.30 0.44 -0.42
C ASP A 107 11.81 0.33 -0.70
N PRO A 108 12.49 1.37 -1.19
CA PRO A 108 13.92 1.35 -1.37
C PRO A 108 14.68 1.19 -0.05
N PRO A 109 15.82 0.46 -0.02
CA PRO A 109 16.54 0.14 1.21
C PRO A 109 17.02 1.39 1.96
N TRP A 110 17.43 2.43 1.27
CA TRP A 110 17.90 3.67 1.90
C TRP A 110 16.80 4.50 2.61
N GLN A 111 15.54 4.15 2.41
CA GLN A 111 14.42 4.76 3.13
C GLN A 111 14.09 4.04 4.45
N ARG A 112 14.77 2.93 4.74
CA ARG A 112 14.56 2.09 5.93
C ARG A 112 15.85 1.98 6.72
N ALA A 113 15.87 2.47 7.95
CA ALA A 113 17.05 2.41 8.83
C ALA A 113 17.62 0.98 8.96
N HIS A 114 16.72 -0.02 9.03
CA HIS A 114 17.10 -1.44 9.09
C HIS A 114 17.91 -1.90 7.87
N PHE A 115 17.66 -1.35 6.69
CA PHE A 115 18.34 -1.68 5.44
C PHE A 115 19.42 -0.66 5.02
N ALA A 116 19.72 0.34 5.85
CA ALA A 116 20.66 1.41 5.50
C ALA A 116 22.08 0.91 5.17
N HIS A 117 22.43 -0.31 5.61
CA HIS A 117 23.70 -0.98 5.30
C HIS A 117 23.73 -1.58 3.88
N ILE A 118 22.59 -1.70 3.21
CA ILE A 118 22.50 -2.21 1.83
C ILE A 118 22.73 -1.05 0.87
N THR A 119 23.83 -1.12 0.15
CA THR A 119 24.25 -0.09 -0.84
C THR A 119 23.96 -0.50 -2.27
N GLU A 120 23.51 -1.74 -2.50
CA GLU A 120 23.13 -2.23 -3.83
C GLU A 120 21.93 -1.46 -4.34
N LEU A 121 22.06 -0.89 -5.53
CA LEU A 121 20.98 -0.16 -6.18
C LEU A 121 20.08 -1.13 -6.98
N PRO A 122 18.82 -0.75 -7.24
CA PRO A 122 18.02 -1.48 -8.21
C PRO A 122 18.77 -1.65 -9.53
N PRO A 123 18.74 -2.85 -10.13
CA PRO A 123 19.42 -3.10 -11.39
C PRO A 123 18.75 -2.31 -12.52
N THR A 124 19.53 -1.99 -13.57
CA THR A 124 19.06 -1.24 -14.73
C THR A 124 19.38 -1.99 -16.03
N ASP A 125 18.51 -1.85 -17.02
CA ASP A 125 18.69 -2.35 -18.38
C ASP A 125 17.99 -1.39 -19.35
N PRO A 126 18.51 -1.12 -20.55
CA PRO A 126 17.87 -0.25 -21.54
C PRO A 126 16.46 -0.69 -21.94
N ALA A 127 16.16 -1.99 -21.83
CA ALA A 127 14.85 -2.55 -22.11
C ALA A 127 13.86 -2.39 -20.94
N TRP A 128 14.25 -1.77 -19.80
CA TRP A 128 13.40 -1.67 -18.63
C TRP A 128 12.87 -0.25 -18.42
N ARG A 129 11.78 -0.17 -17.67
CA ARG A 129 11.23 1.08 -17.14
C ARG A 129 11.10 0.96 -15.63
N HIS A 130 11.51 2.03 -14.92
CA HIS A 130 11.37 2.10 -13.48
C HIS A 130 10.16 2.95 -13.13
N VAL A 131 9.30 2.42 -12.28
CA VAL A 131 8.09 3.09 -11.78
C VAL A 131 8.15 3.15 -10.25
N CYS A 132 7.80 4.30 -9.68
CA CYS A 132 7.72 4.52 -8.25
C CYS A 132 6.29 4.81 -7.83
N ILE A 133 5.90 4.38 -6.64
CA ILE A 133 4.58 4.67 -6.07
C ILE A 133 4.46 6.11 -5.55
N ASN A 134 5.55 6.89 -5.52
CA ASN A 134 5.57 8.29 -5.08
C ASN A 134 6.71 9.07 -5.73
N ARG A 135 6.59 10.40 -5.77
CA ARG A 135 7.60 11.31 -6.36
C ARG A 135 8.88 11.40 -5.53
N ARG A 136 8.80 11.15 -4.24
CA ARG A 136 9.98 11.11 -3.39
C ARG A 136 10.94 10.03 -3.86
N THR A 137 10.45 8.79 -4.01
CA THR A 137 11.26 7.66 -4.48
C THR A 137 11.79 7.92 -5.89
N GLN A 138 10.97 8.51 -6.78
CA GLN A 138 11.42 8.92 -8.12
C GLN A 138 12.62 9.87 -8.06
N ARG A 139 12.56 10.92 -7.23
CA ARG A 139 13.68 11.86 -7.05
C ARG A 139 14.92 11.19 -6.48
N GLU A 140 14.74 10.31 -5.50
CA GLU A 140 15.85 9.60 -4.86
C GLU A 140 16.54 8.60 -5.81
N LEU A 141 15.79 7.96 -6.73
CA LEU A 141 16.35 7.15 -7.81
C LEU A 141 17.10 8.02 -8.83
N ALA A 142 16.53 9.16 -9.22
CA ALA A 142 17.19 10.11 -10.14
C ALA A 142 18.54 10.60 -9.60
N TRP A 143 18.65 10.90 -8.29
CA TRP A 143 19.92 11.24 -7.64
C TRP A 143 20.96 10.10 -7.67
N ARG A 144 20.50 8.87 -7.88
CA ARG A 144 21.35 7.66 -8.02
C ARG A 144 21.56 7.25 -9.47
N GLY A 145 21.16 8.11 -10.42
CA GLY A 145 21.35 7.89 -11.86
C GLY A 145 20.34 6.90 -12.46
N ILE A 146 19.23 6.61 -11.78
CA ILE A 146 18.17 5.74 -12.28
C ILE A 146 16.97 6.62 -12.66
N GLU A 147 16.67 6.67 -13.97
CA GLU A 147 15.49 7.35 -14.47
C GLU A 147 14.23 6.54 -14.13
N ALA A 148 13.24 7.19 -13.54
CA ALA A 148 11.98 6.56 -13.13
C ALA A 148 10.81 7.54 -13.33
N VAL A 149 9.60 7.00 -13.44
CA VAL A 149 8.36 7.78 -13.42
C VAL A 149 7.55 7.46 -12.17
N THR A 150 6.69 8.38 -11.74
CA THR A 150 5.73 8.12 -10.66
C THR A 150 4.38 7.73 -11.24
N ILE A 151 3.87 6.58 -10.82
CA ILE A 151 2.47 6.17 -10.98
C ILE A 151 1.95 5.88 -9.57
N TYR A 152 1.02 6.71 -9.10
CA TYR A 152 0.41 6.51 -7.79
C TYR A 152 -0.43 5.24 -7.75
N ASN A 153 -0.60 4.67 -6.56
CA ASN A 153 -1.45 3.51 -6.36
C ASN A 153 -2.89 3.81 -6.80
N GLY A 154 -3.48 2.90 -7.57
CA GLY A 154 -4.86 3.00 -8.03
C GLY A 154 -5.84 2.35 -7.06
N PHE A 155 -6.97 3.01 -6.87
CA PHE A 155 -8.07 2.54 -6.02
C PHE A 155 -9.37 2.58 -6.81
N ASP A 156 -10.33 1.72 -6.42
CA ASP A 156 -11.70 1.82 -6.91
C ASP A 156 -12.32 3.15 -6.42
N PRO A 157 -12.73 4.06 -7.32
CA PRO A 157 -13.32 5.33 -6.92
C PRO A 157 -14.72 5.18 -6.33
N ASP A 158 -15.41 4.08 -6.64
CA ASP A 158 -16.76 3.76 -6.18
C ASP A 158 -16.79 2.43 -5.40
N PRO A 159 -16.11 2.38 -4.23
CA PRO A 159 -16.11 1.17 -3.42
C PRO A 159 -17.55 0.83 -3.00
N PRO A 160 -17.89 -0.46 -2.89
CA PRO A 160 -19.23 -0.86 -2.49
C PRO A 160 -19.60 -0.23 -1.15
N PRO A 161 -20.88 0.12 -0.93
CA PRO A 161 -21.31 0.65 0.36
C PRO A 161 -21.08 -0.40 1.45
N GLY A 162 -20.59 0.05 2.61
CA GLY A 162 -20.40 -0.82 3.75
C GLY A 162 -21.60 -0.79 4.70
N ASP A 163 -21.75 -1.84 5.50
CA ASP A 163 -22.77 -1.96 6.53
C ASP A 163 -22.31 -1.31 7.85
N ARG A 164 -22.65 -0.04 8.05
CA ARG A 164 -22.32 0.69 9.27
C ARG A 164 -23.03 0.11 10.50
N GLU A 165 -24.33 -0.11 10.40
CA GLU A 165 -25.15 -0.51 11.55
C GLU A 165 -24.81 -1.94 11.99
N GLY A 166 -24.76 -2.90 11.05
CA GLY A 166 -24.42 -4.28 11.34
C GLY A 166 -23.00 -4.41 11.88
N THR A 167 -22.04 -3.68 11.32
CA THR A 167 -20.66 -3.71 11.80
C THR A 167 -20.53 -3.16 13.22
N ARG A 168 -21.12 -1.99 13.50
CA ARG A 168 -21.10 -1.41 14.86
C ARG A 168 -21.80 -2.33 15.86
N SER A 169 -22.95 -2.89 15.51
CA SER A 169 -23.67 -3.87 16.34
C SER A 169 -22.80 -5.11 16.64
N ALA A 170 -22.12 -5.66 15.62
CA ALA A 170 -21.23 -6.80 15.78
C ALA A 170 -20.02 -6.51 16.69
N LEU A 171 -19.57 -5.23 16.70
CA LEU A 171 -18.49 -4.75 17.58
C LEU A 171 -18.99 -4.32 18.97
N GLY A 172 -20.30 -4.28 19.17
CA GLY A 172 -20.93 -3.80 20.41
C GLY A 172 -20.75 -2.29 20.63
N VAL A 173 -20.66 -1.49 19.55
CA VAL A 173 -20.49 -0.03 19.57
C VAL A 173 -21.85 0.63 19.38
N ALA A 174 -22.20 1.56 20.28
CA ALA A 174 -23.47 2.28 20.19
C ALA A 174 -23.51 3.23 18.96
N PRO A 175 -24.70 3.59 18.44
CA PRO A 175 -24.82 4.43 17.24
C PRO A 175 -24.14 5.80 17.38
N ASP A 176 -24.15 6.37 18.57
CA ASP A 176 -23.61 7.70 18.95
C ASP A 176 -22.23 7.66 19.59
N GLU A 177 -21.68 6.46 19.85
CA GLU A 177 -20.33 6.30 20.42
C GLU A 177 -19.27 6.58 19.33
N PRO A 178 -18.32 7.50 19.52
CA PRO A 178 -17.28 7.75 18.52
C PRO A 178 -16.41 6.51 18.31
N LEU A 179 -16.37 6.00 17.07
CA LEU A 179 -15.54 4.86 16.67
C LEU A 179 -14.39 5.31 15.77
N LEU A 180 -13.17 5.13 16.27
CA LEU A 180 -11.94 5.54 15.60
C LEU A 180 -11.19 4.28 15.15
N VAL A 181 -11.09 4.08 13.84
CA VAL A 181 -10.42 2.90 13.28
C VAL A 181 -8.96 3.21 12.94
N HIS A 182 -8.06 2.29 13.30
CA HIS A 182 -6.66 2.31 12.91
C HIS A 182 -6.39 1.08 12.01
N PRO A 183 -6.63 1.18 10.68
CA PRO A 183 -6.69 0.02 9.78
C PRO A 183 -5.29 -0.41 9.32
N VAL A 184 -4.49 -0.88 10.27
CA VAL A 184 -3.08 -1.24 10.03
C VAL A 184 -2.72 -2.54 10.74
N ARG A 185 -1.65 -3.19 10.28
CA ARG A 185 -0.93 -4.18 11.08
C ARG A 185 -0.19 -3.46 12.20
N ALA A 186 -0.21 -3.97 13.41
CA ALA A 186 0.47 -3.36 14.54
C ALA A 186 1.98 -3.65 14.46
N ILE A 187 2.73 -2.66 14.04
CA ILE A 187 4.20 -2.62 14.01
C ILE A 187 4.67 -1.25 14.48
N GLU A 188 5.93 -1.12 14.89
CA GLU A 188 6.46 0.09 15.52
C GLU A 188 6.11 1.38 14.76
N ARG A 189 6.40 1.44 13.45
CA ARG A 189 6.19 2.64 12.62
C ARG A 189 4.73 3.04 12.44
N LYS A 190 3.77 2.17 12.73
CA LYS A 190 2.33 2.49 12.70
C LYS A 190 1.88 3.30 13.92
N ASN A 191 2.73 3.42 14.94
CA ASN A 191 2.59 4.30 16.07
C ASN A 191 1.26 4.12 16.83
N VAL A 192 0.98 2.87 17.22
CA VAL A 192 -0.21 2.53 18.03
C VAL A 192 -0.36 3.43 19.27
N PRO A 193 0.74 3.80 20.00
CA PRO A 193 0.62 4.71 21.13
C PRO A 193 -0.02 6.06 20.78
N ALA A 194 0.37 6.69 19.67
CA ALA A 194 -0.22 7.96 19.26
C ALA A 194 -1.70 7.82 18.85
N ALA A 195 -2.07 6.69 18.19
CA ALA A 195 -3.46 6.42 17.86
C ALA A 195 -4.33 6.24 19.13
N LEU A 196 -3.83 5.53 20.14
CA LEU A 196 -4.51 5.38 21.42
C LEU A 196 -4.66 6.74 22.12
N ALA A 197 -3.58 7.54 22.20
CA ALA A 197 -3.62 8.86 22.82
C ALA A 197 -4.66 9.80 22.14
N LEU A 198 -4.79 9.76 20.82
CA LEU A 198 -5.83 10.49 20.09
C LEU A 198 -7.23 10.00 20.49
N ALA A 199 -7.45 8.68 20.53
CA ALA A 199 -8.74 8.11 20.89
C ALA A 199 -9.12 8.45 22.33
N GLU A 200 -8.17 8.40 23.26
CA GLU A 200 -8.34 8.81 24.67
C GLU A 200 -8.71 10.28 24.81
N ALA A 201 -8.01 11.14 24.09
CA ALA A 201 -8.22 12.59 24.18
C ALA A 201 -9.62 13.04 23.68
N VAL A 202 -10.23 12.26 22.78
CA VAL A 202 -11.59 12.54 22.26
C VAL A 202 -12.67 11.64 22.87
N GLU A 203 -12.33 10.88 23.93
CA GLU A 203 -13.23 9.92 24.59
C GLU A 203 -13.88 8.91 23.63
N GLY A 204 -13.13 8.51 22.58
CA GLY A 204 -13.60 7.61 21.53
C GLY A 204 -13.21 6.16 21.78
N THR A 205 -13.91 5.24 21.13
CA THR A 205 -13.54 3.82 21.05
C THR A 205 -12.48 3.63 19.99
N TYR A 206 -11.34 3.07 20.38
CA TYR A 206 -10.24 2.71 19.48
C TYR A 206 -10.45 1.30 18.90
N TRP A 207 -10.45 1.19 17.57
CA TRP A 207 -10.54 -0.10 16.88
C TRP A 207 -9.29 -0.39 16.05
N LEU A 208 -8.57 -1.47 16.42
CA LEU A 208 -7.43 -2.00 15.68
C LEU A 208 -7.82 -3.33 15.05
N PRO A 209 -8.05 -3.40 13.72
CA PRO A 209 -8.40 -4.66 13.04
C PRO A 209 -7.18 -5.54 12.74
N GLY A 210 -5.98 -4.97 12.62
CA GLY A 210 -4.77 -5.71 12.28
C GLY A 210 -4.07 -6.33 13.47
N GLY A 211 -3.45 -7.49 13.24
CA GLY A 211 -2.62 -8.17 14.23
C GLY A 211 -1.22 -7.56 14.35
N ALA A 212 -0.48 -7.99 15.37
CA ALA A 212 0.92 -7.63 15.57
C ALA A 212 1.83 -8.43 14.61
N GLU A 213 2.79 -7.73 14.02
CA GLU A 213 3.85 -8.33 13.20
C GLU A 213 5.22 -7.77 13.64
N GLU A 214 6.29 -8.26 13.03
CA GLU A 214 7.67 -7.81 13.27
C GLU A 214 8.07 -7.87 14.77
N GLY A 215 7.53 -8.83 15.53
CA GLY A 215 7.82 -8.99 16.97
C GLY A 215 7.13 -7.99 17.90
N TYR A 216 6.19 -7.18 17.40
CA TYR A 216 5.51 -6.13 18.17
C TYR A 216 4.46 -6.65 19.17
N GLY A 217 4.13 -7.96 19.16
CA GLY A 217 3.07 -8.57 19.98
C GLY A 217 3.10 -8.19 21.46
N PRO A 218 4.20 -8.45 22.21
CA PRO A 218 4.28 -8.12 23.63
C PRO A 218 4.11 -6.62 23.95
N ILE A 219 4.60 -5.75 23.06
CA ILE A 219 4.43 -4.30 23.19
C ILE A 219 2.96 -3.94 22.98
N LEU A 220 2.34 -4.47 21.94
CA LEU A 220 0.92 -4.24 21.65
C LEU A 220 0.03 -4.66 22.81
N GLU A 221 0.22 -5.85 23.37
CA GLU A 221 -0.54 -6.33 24.53
C GLU A 221 -0.47 -5.36 25.71
N GLY A 222 0.73 -4.88 26.03
CA GLY A 222 0.93 -3.89 27.08
C GLY A 222 0.21 -2.56 26.81
N LEU A 223 0.27 -2.05 25.56
CA LEU A 223 -0.38 -0.82 25.15
C LEU A 223 -1.92 -0.93 25.24
N LEU A 224 -2.49 -2.01 24.71
CA LEU A 224 -3.95 -2.21 24.72
C LEU A 224 -4.49 -2.42 26.16
N ALA A 225 -3.74 -3.12 27.01
CA ALA A 225 -4.12 -3.32 28.42
C ALA A 225 -4.02 -2.03 29.26
N GLY A 226 -3.11 -1.11 28.90
CA GLY A 226 -2.91 0.16 29.59
C GLY A 226 -3.76 1.32 29.06
N ALA A 227 -4.52 1.12 27.99
CA ALA A 227 -5.32 2.17 27.37
C ALA A 227 -6.44 2.66 28.30
N ALA A 228 -6.63 3.98 28.36
CA ALA A 228 -7.71 4.61 29.13
C ALA A 228 -9.03 4.69 28.36
N CYS A 229 -9.01 4.54 27.03
CA CYS A 229 -10.21 4.45 26.19
C CYS A 229 -10.67 2.98 26.01
N ARG A 230 -11.91 2.81 25.56
CA ARG A 230 -12.39 1.49 25.12
C ARG A 230 -11.59 1.03 23.89
N VAL A 231 -11.06 -0.20 23.97
CA VAL A 231 -10.28 -0.81 22.86
C VAL A 231 -11.03 -2.00 22.29
N ILE A 232 -11.10 -2.06 20.96
CA ILE A 232 -11.53 -3.21 20.18
C ILE A 232 -10.34 -3.69 19.35
N HIS A 233 -9.75 -4.84 19.72
CA HIS A 233 -8.72 -5.49 18.90
C HIS A 233 -9.36 -6.72 18.25
N ARG A 234 -9.94 -6.52 17.09
CA ARG A 234 -10.69 -7.56 16.38
C ARG A 234 -10.54 -7.39 14.88
N ALA A 235 -10.06 -8.43 14.21
CA ALA A 235 -9.96 -8.50 12.76
C ALA A 235 -11.32 -8.34 12.08
N TRP A 236 -11.30 -7.71 10.91
CA TRP A 236 -12.46 -7.48 10.07
C TRP A 236 -12.10 -7.72 8.61
N THR A 237 -12.96 -8.42 7.86
CA THR A 237 -12.68 -8.80 6.48
C THR A 237 -13.31 -7.86 5.44
N GLY A 238 -14.41 -7.18 5.79
CA GLY A 238 -15.09 -6.22 4.92
C GLY A 238 -14.42 -4.85 4.95
N ARG A 239 -13.64 -4.49 3.92
CA ARG A 239 -12.97 -3.18 3.86
C ARG A 239 -13.98 -2.03 3.90
N SER A 240 -15.04 -2.09 3.08
CA SER A 240 -16.08 -1.07 3.06
C SER A 240 -16.82 -0.95 4.39
N ASP A 241 -17.12 -2.08 5.04
CA ASP A 241 -17.77 -2.11 6.34
C ASP A 241 -16.91 -1.44 7.42
N LEU A 242 -15.59 -1.67 7.35
CA LEU A 242 -14.63 -1.08 8.28
C LEU A 242 -14.69 0.45 8.23
N TYR A 243 -14.60 1.02 7.02
CA TYR A 243 -14.69 2.48 6.85
C TYR A 243 -16.09 3.01 7.12
N ALA A 244 -17.15 2.29 6.73
CA ALA A 244 -18.53 2.69 7.00
C ALA A 244 -18.82 2.77 8.51
N ALA A 245 -18.31 1.85 9.31
CA ALA A 245 -18.50 1.82 10.75
C ALA A 245 -17.79 2.98 11.48
N ALA A 246 -16.66 3.43 10.98
CA ALA A 246 -15.82 4.45 11.61
C ALA A 246 -16.41 5.87 11.50
N ASP A 247 -16.12 6.72 12.49
CA ASP A 247 -16.38 8.16 12.47
C ASP A 247 -15.15 8.95 12.00
N ALA A 248 -13.94 8.42 12.27
CA ALA A 248 -12.69 8.88 11.69
C ALA A 248 -11.67 7.74 11.61
N VAL A 249 -10.67 7.91 10.74
CA VAL A 249 -9.54 7.01 10.57
C VAL A 249 -8.32 7.61 11.25
N LEU A 250 -7.65 6.83 12.09
CA LEU A 250 -6.38 7.20 12.71
C LEU A 250 -5.24 6.60 11.89
N PHE A 251 -4.30 7.42 11.48
CA PHE A 251 -3.12 6.98 10.73
C PHE A 251 -1.87 7.76 11.15
N PRO A 252 -1.46 7.68 12.44
CA PRO A 252 -0.33 8.42 12.99
C PRO A 252 1.02 7.80 12.63
N SER A 253 1.11 7.08 11.51
CA SER A 253 2.33 6.44 11.04
C SER A 253 3.48 7.45 10.99
N THR A 254 4.67 7.01 11.41
CA THR A 254 5.90 7.81 11.34
C THR A 254 6.62 7.67 10.00
N TRP A 255 6.30 6.62 9.26
CA TRP A 255 6.84 6.34 7.93
C TRP A 255 5.93 5.43 7.12
N GLU A 256 5.73 5.78 5.84
CA GLU A 256 5.06 4.94 4.83
C GLU A 256 5.69 5.13 3.45
N GLY A 257 5.70 4.06 2.66
CA GLY A 257 5.99 4.15 1.23
C GLY A 257 4.90 4.90 0.46
N PHE A 258 3.63 4.74 0.88
CA PHE A 258 2.49 5.47 0.30
C PHE A 258 1.51 5.92 1.38
N GLY A 259 0.80 5.01 2.03
CA GLY A 259 -0.25 5.31 2.98
C GLY A 259 -1.64 5.11 2.36
N ASN A 260 -1.96 3.87 1.98
CA ASN A 260 -3.25 3.51 1.39
C ASN A 260 -4.45 3.90 2.28
N PRO A 261 -4.46 3.65 3.63
CA PRO A 261 -5.63 3.89 4.45
C PRO A 261 -6.20 5.32 4.42
N PRO A 262 -5.42 6.41 4.44
CA PRO A 262 -5.98 7.76 4.28
C PRO A 262 -6.65 8.02 2.92
N VAL A 263 -6.16 7.41 1.84
CA VAL A 263 -6.77 7.51 0.52
C VAL A 263 -8.06 6.69 0.46
N GLU A 264 -8.05 5.48 0.98
CA GLU A 264 -9.25 4.64 1.11
C GLU A 264 -10.31 5.33 1.98
N ALA A 265 -9.91 5.98 3.09
CA ALA A 265 -10.81 6.77 3.92
C ALA A 265 -11.50 7.88 3.11
N ALA A 266 -10.76 8.60 2.27
CA ALA A 266 -11.31 9.64 1.42
C ALA A 266 -12.36 9.09 0.43
N LEU A 267 -12.08 7.95 -0.22
CA LEU A 267 -13.02 7.29 -1.15
C LEU A 267 -14.27 6.77 -0.44
N HIS A 268 -14.15 6.35 0.82
CA HIS A 268 -15.28 5.96 1.68
C HIS A 268 -15.93 7.15 2.39
N SER A 269 -15.61 8.39 2.02
CA SER A 269 -16.12 9.61 2.67
C SER A 269 -15.92 9.60 4.18
N ARG A 270 -14.70 9.30 4.61
CA ARG A 270 -14.26 9.36 6.01
C ARG A 270 -13.07 10.31 6.13
N GLN A 271 -13.06 11.08 7.22
CA GLN A 271 -11.91 11.91 7.55
C GLN A 271 -10.81 11.06 8.19
N ALA A 272 -9.56 11.46 7.95
CA ALA A 272 -8.40 10.80 8.53
C ALA A 272 -7.55 11.79 9.33
N ALA A 273 -7.05 11.35 10.49
CA ALA A 273 -5.97 12.00 11.21
C ALA A 273 -4.65 11.32 10.81
N VAL A 274 -3.76 12.05 10.13
CA VAL A 274 -2.58 11.49 9.46
C VAL A 274 -1.31 12.09 10.04
N GLY A 275 -0.36 11.20 10.37
CA GLY A 275 0.96 11.58 10.86
C GLY A 275 1.80 12.32 9.83
N GLU A 276 2.88 12.93 10.31
CA GLU A 276 3.82 13.63 9.46
C GLU A 276 4.92 12.68 8.97
N TYR A 277 4.91 12.39 7.69
CA TYR A 277 5.97 11.68 6.99
C TYR A 277 6.06 12.18 5.54
N PRO A 278 7.20 12.03 4.87
CA PRO A 278 7.46 12.72 3.60
C PRO A 278 6.44 12.45 2.48
N VAL A 279 5.87 11.24 2.42
CA VAL A 279 4.85 10.94 1.40
C VAL A 279 3.49 11.52 1.78
N ALA A 280 3.14 11.58 3.08
CA ALA A 280 1.92 12.29 3.51
C ALA A 280 1.98 13.77 3.11
N GLU A 281 3.13 14.42 3.25
CA GLU A 281 3.35 15.79 2.81
C GLU A 281 3.16 15.93 1.29
N GLU A 282 3.74 15.00 0.51
CA GLU A 282 3.54 14.95 -0.94
C GLU A 282 2.05 14.86 -1.31
N LEU A 283 1.28 14.02 -0.61
CA LEU A 283 -0.15 13.84 -0.87
C LEU A 283 -0.98 15.06 -0.41
N ARG A 284 -0.60 15.74 0.68
CA ARG A 284 -1.20 17.02 1.08
C ARG A 284 -0.99 18.10 0.00
N VAL A 285 0.16 18.13 -0.65
CA VAL A 285 0.42 19.04 -1.78
C VAL A 285 -0.50 18.76 -2.98
N LEU A 286 -0.96 17.52 -3.17
CA LEU A 286 -1.98 17.19 -4.18
C LEU A 286 -3.37 17.72 -3.82
N GLY A 287 -3.60 18.10 -2.55
CA GLY A 287 -4.83 18.73 -2.11
C GLY A 287 -5.54 18.05 -0.94
N PHE A 288 -5.07 16.90 -0.44
CA PHE A 288 -5.71 16.24 0.71
C PHE A 288 -5.73 17.14 1.95
N ARG A 289 -6.89 17.22 2.60
CA ARG A 289 -7.16 17.98 3.83
C ARG A 289 -7.38 17.01 4.99
N TRP A 290 -6.29 16.39 5.42
CA TRP A 290 -6.28 15.48 6.58
C TRP A 290 -6.08 16.26 7.86
N LEU A 291 -6.62 15.75 8.98
CA LEU A 291 -6.35 16.26 10.30
C LEU A 291 -4.91 15.88 10.74
N PRO A 292 -4.26 16.69 11.58
CA PRO A 292 -2.99 16.29 12.18
C PRO A 292 -3.22 15.14 13.17
N ALA A 293 -2.25 14.23 13.27
CA ALA A 293 -2.33 13.10 14.21
C ALA A 293 -1.55 13.34 15.51
N ASP A 294 -0.96 14.49 15.68
CA ASP A 294 -0.23 14.95 16.90
C ASP A 294 -1.00 15.97 17.74
N ASP A 295 -2.15 16.45 17.23
CA ASP A 295 -3.05 17.36 17.92
C ASP A 295 -4.48 16.81 17.94
N PRO A 296 -5.05 16.49 19.10
CA PRO A 296 -6.42 15.97 19.21
C PRO A 296 -7.52 17.02 18.99
N ALA A 297 -7.22 18.32 19.11
CA ALA A 297 -8.24 19.36 19.04
C ALA A 297 -8.97 19.42 17.68
N PRO A 298 -8.30 19.31 16.51
CA PRO A 298 -8.97 19.21 15.22
C PRO A 298 -9.84 17.97 15.08
N LEU A 299 -9.42 16.83 15.65
CA LEU A 299 -10.21 15.58 15.62
C LEU A 299 -11.47 15.73 16.50
N ALA A 300 -11.36 16.31 17.69
CA ALA A 300 -12.52 16.59 18.56
C ALA A 300 -13.52 17.53 17.87
N ALA A 301 -13.03 18.60 17.24
CA ALA A 301 -13.88 19.53 16.49
C ALA A 301 -14.59 18.83 15.31
N TRP A 302 -13.88 17.95 14.60
CA TRP A 302 -14.42 17.15 13.51
C TRP A 302 -15.55 16.22 13.99
N LEU A 303 -15.34 15.49 15.07
CA LEU A 303 -16.34 14.57 15.63
C LEU A 303 -17.60 15.28 16.09
N ALA A 304 -17.46 16.51 16.62
CA ALA A 304 -18.59 17.35 17.04
C ALA A 304 -19.38 17.93 15.85
N ALA A 305 -18.70 18.30 14.76
CA ALA A 305 -19.33 18.94 13.59
C ALA A 305 -18.57 18.55 12.32
N PRO A 306 -18.85 17.35 11.75
CA PRO A 306 -18.24 16.92 10.49
C PRO A 306 -18.62 17.86 9.34
N ASP A 307 -17.64 18.22 8.49
CA ASP A 307 -17.85 19.05 7.31
C ASP A 307 -17.92 18.17 6.04
N PRO A 308 -19.12 18.01 5.44
CA PRO A 308 -19.28 17.23 4.21
C PRO A 308 -18.48 17.80 3.02
N ALA A 309 -18.19 19.10 3.01
CA ALA A 309 -17.42 19.71 1.92
C ALA A 309 -15.95 19.25 1.95
N VAL A 310 -15.38 19.02 3.12
CA VAL A 310 -14.03 18.46 3.27
C VAL A 310 -14.01 17.01 2.79
N LEU A 311 -15.02 16.21 3.12
CA LEU A 311 -15.12 14.82 2.66
C LEU A 311 -15.22 14.75 1.13
N ALA A 312 -16.12 15.54 0.53
CA ALA A 312 -16.27 15.61 -0.92
C ALA A 312 -14.99 16.09 -1.60
N HIS A 313 -14.31 17.07 -1.02
CA HIS A 313 -13.03 17.55 -1.52
C HIS A 313 -11.95 16.45 -1.48
N ASN A 314 -11.73 15.78 -0.35
CA ASN A 314 -10.74 14.70 -0.24
C ASN A 314 -11.04 13.55 -1.22
N ARG A 315 -12.32 13.21 -1.37
CA ARG A 315 -12.75 12.20 -2.35
C ARG A 315 -12.39 12.64 -3.77
N SER A 316 -12.68 13.89 -4.16
CA SER A 316 -12.35 14.38 -5.50
C SER A 316 -10.84 14.39 -5.79
N VAL A 317 -10.00 14.65 -4.78
CA VAL A 317 -8.53 14.55 -4.91
C VAL A 317 -8.11 13.09 -5.14
N ALA A 318 -8.66 12.14 -4.36
CA ALA A 318 -8.38 10.73 -4.53
C ALA A 318 -8.82 10.22 -5.91
N GLU A 319 -10.02 10.57 -6.36
CA GLU A 319 -10.55 10.22 -7.70
C GLU A 319 -9.69 10.77 -8.83
N ALA A 320 -9.24 12.02 -8.73
CA ALA A 320 -8.47 12.68 -9.76
C ALA A 320 -7.05 12.11 -9.93
N HIS A 321 -6.42 11.67 -8.85
CA HIS A 321 -5.00 11.32 -8.86
C HIS A 321 -4.72 9.83 -8.59
N MET A 322 -5.65 9.12 -7.97
CA MET A 322 -5.44 7.78 -7.42
C MET A 322 -6.59 6.81 -7.74
N SER A 323 -7.45 7.14 -8.70
CA SER A 323 -8.41 6.17 -9.22
C SER A 323 -7.71 5.11 -10.09
N LEU A 324 -8.32 3.93 -10.22
CA LEU A 324 -7.86 2.91 -11.18
C LEU A 324 -7.77 3.50 -12.58
N ALA A 325 -8.70 4.38 -12.98
CA ALA A 325 -8.67 5.05 -14.27
C ALA A 325 -7.42 5.96 -14.44
N ALA A 326 -7.06 6.74 -13.40
CA ALA A 326 -5.85 7.57 -13.42
C ALA A 326 -4.58 6.73 -13.49
N GLN A 327 -4.52 5.59 -12.77
CA GLN A 327 -3.44 4.64 -12.86
C GLN A 327 -3.35 4.01 -14.25
N THR A 328 -4.48 3.55 -14.81
CA THR A 328 -4.54 2.94 -16.15
C THR A 328 -4.04 3.91 -17.22
N GLU A 329 -4.43 5.19 -17.16
CA GLU A 329 -3.98 6.19 -18.12
C GLU A 329 -2.48 6.48 -18.00
N SER A 330 -1.96 6.51 -16.78
CA SER A 330 -0.50 6.64 -16.53
C SER A 330 0.27 5.44 -17.07
N LEU A 331 -0.24 4.22 -16.86
CA LEU A 331 0.33 3.01 -17.42
C LEU A 331 0.23 2.98 -18.95
N ARG A 332 -0.91 3.39 -19.53
CA ARG A 332 -1.08 3.51 -20.98
C ARG A 332 0.00 4.41 -21.58
N SER A 333 0.20 5.58 -21.00
CA SER A 333 1.22 6.53 -21.46
C SER A 333 2.64 5.95 -21.39
N LEU A 334 2.98 5.24 -20.30
CA LEU A 334 4.27 4.59 -20.14
C LEU A 334 4.50 3.50 -21.19
N LEU A 335 3.49 2.65 -21.40
CA LEU A 335 3.55 1.52 -22.33
C LEU A 335 3.59 1.99 -23.79
N ASP A 336 2.82 3.03 -24.14
CA ASP A 336 2.84 3.65 -25.45
C ASP A 336 4.23 4.23 -25.80
N GLN A 337 4.81 5.00 -24.89
CA GLN A 337 6.17 5.56 -25.05
C GLN A 337 7.24 4.47 -25.17
N ALA A 338 7.03 3.31 -24.57
CA ALA A 338 7.94 2.17 -24.67
C ALA A 338 7.67 1.28 -25.87
N GLY A 339 6.56 1.46 -26.59
CA GLY A 339 6.12 0.60 -27.70
C GLY A 339 5.67 -0.79 -27.23
N TRP A 340 5.09 -0.89 -26.04
CA TRP A 340 4.71 -2.17 -25.40
C TRP A 340 3.18 -2.37 -25.28
N LEU A 341 2.36 -1.46 -25.78
CA LEU A 341 0.92 -1.71 -25.84
C LEU A 341 0.61 -2.93 -26.74
N PRO A 342 -0.40 -3.77 -26.36
CA PRO A 342 -0.79 -4.94 -27.15
C PRO A 342 -1.26 -4.63 -28.57
#